data_427f15a52778a03565b942f2d5bc1f6e
#
_entry.id   427f15a52778a03565b942f2d5bc1f6e
#
_cell.length_a   1.000
_cell.length_b   1.000
_cell.length_c   1.000
_cell.angle_alpha   90.00
_cell.angle_beta   90.00
_cell.angle_gamma   90.00
#
_symmetry.space_group_name_H-M   'P 1'
#
loop_
_entity.id
_entity.type
_entity.pdbx_description
1 polymer ?
#
loop_
_entity_poly.entity_id
_entity_poly.type
_entity_poly.pdbx_seq_one_letter_code
_entity_poly.pdbx_strand_id
1 'polypeptide(L)'
;MSEDTPQDSLFSGRVSDSSLHLTVGAPGHSLLSQLQPQLRAGTDHMLTQTSLLQYGPELGSCQYRTELARFLTRHYGDTVDPDQLVLTTGATNGLHLVTSVLLQRSAVVFLENPTYFIAQSIIADDMGHKIVPVDMNNHGIDLVDLEDNIKKNMKSVTAESSGRYWGMIYTIPTFHNPTGISMKKCVGEELIKLARKYNLLILCDDVYNLLNYQTRTSEFSRLKVLDQDQDCVISNGTFSKILAPGVRLGWIEAPDHIVKQLKQSGVLLSGGSQNNLMSGTVTGMMKSGLMNQILQNSIKIYADRMRAVVDVLQSNLPSSWSVDHPGGGYFLWINTDVPDLTSFIKWLESEKKIVVMGGHLAASKENCFKNCFRISIAYYDQPILVEACLKLCDATKDYFNMTS
;
A
#
# COMPACT_ATOMS: atom_id res chain seq x y z
N MET A 1 -11.71 22.40 28.42
CA MET A 1 -11.40 21.13 27.77
C MET A 1 -10.56 21.49 26.58
N SER A 2 -9.23 21.30 26.68
CA SER A 2 -8.33 21.51 25.55
C SER A 2 -8.60 20.40 24.54
N GLU A 3 -9.03 20.77 23.33
CA GLU A 3 -9.03 19.85 22.22
C GLU A 3 -7.60 19.40 21.99
N ASP A 4 -7.33 18.10 22.17
CA ASP A 4 -6.08 17.49 21.77
C ASP A 4 -5.97 17.64 20.26
N THR A 5 -5.22 18.64 19.83
CA THR A 5 -4.78 18.74 18.44
C THR A 5 -3.90 17.52 18.20
N PRO A 6 -4.15 16.73 17.13
CA PRO A 6 -3.29 15.60 16.79
C PRO A 6 -1.91 16.12 16.35
N GLN A 7 -1.04 16.40 17.31
CA GLN A 7 0.37 16.65 17.05
C GLN A 7 1.03 15.29 16.82
N ASP A 8 1.73 15.16 15.70
CA ASP A 8 2.71 14.09 15.42
C ASP A 8 2.23 12.75 14.86
N SER A 9 1.15 12.66 14.08
CA SER A 9 1.03 11.48 13.23
C SER A 9 1.72 11.70 11.88
N LEU A 10 2.52 10.73 11.43
CA LEU A 10 3.15 10.70 10.09
C LEU A 10 2.16 10.95 8.93
N PHE A 11 0.86 10.80 9.19
CA PHE A 11 -0.21 10.89 8.20
C PHE A 11 -1.08 12.12 8.30
N SER A 12 -1.12 12.85 9.42
CA SER A 12 -2.03 13.98 9.63
C SER A 12 -1.47 15.12 10.46
N GLY A 13 -0.40 14.92 11.22
CA GLY A 13 0.02 15.83 12.27
C GLY A 13 0.64 17.16 11.81
N ARG A 14 1.00 17.31 10.55
CA ARG A 14 1.66 18.53 10.05
C ARG A 14 0.80 19.41 9.14
N VAL A 15 -0.45 19.05 8.89
CA VAL A 15 -1.33 19.82 7.99
C VAL A 15 -1.96 21.05 8.69
N SER A 16 -1.58 21.34 9.95
CA SER A 16 -2.07 22.49 10.71
C SER A 16 -1.30 23.78 10.47
N ASP A 17 -0.13 23.71 9.82
CA ASP A 17 0.61 24.88 9.38
C ASP A 17 0.16 25.32 7.97
N SER A 18 0.60 26.50 7.54
CA SER A 18 0.28 27.04 6.20
C SER A 18 0.97 26.31 5.03
N SER A 19 1.61 25.17 5.29
CA SER A 19 2.40 24.42 4.30
C SER A 19 1.54 23.47 3.47
N LEU A 20 1.92 23.27 2.21
CA LEU A 20 1.29 22.34 1.28
C LEU A 20 1.99 20.97 1.35
N HIS A 21 1.41 20.03 2.07
CA HIS A 21 1.97 18.70 2.29
C HIS A 21 1.63 17.72 1.16
N LEU A 22 2.45 17.67 0.13
CA LEU A 22 2.32 16.72 -0.98
C LEU A 22 2.83 15.31 -0.64
N THR A 23 3.08 15.03 0.64
CA THR A 23 3.56 13.72 1.14
C THR A 23 2.43 12.78 1.55
N VAL A 24 1.23 13.29 1.86
CA VAL A 24 0.17 12.56 2.55
C VAL A 24 -0.50 11.54 1.64
N GLY A 25 -0.24 10.25 1.88
CA GLY A 25 -0.82 9.12 1.16
C GLY A 25 -2.16 8.64 1.74
N ALA A 26 -3.10 9.55 1.97
CA ALA A 26 -4.43 9.27 2.52
C ALA A 26 -5.49 10.17 1.89
N PRO A 27 -6.78 9.73 1.83
CA PRO A 27 -7.89 10.58 1.38
C PRO A 27 -7.99 11.85 2.21
N GLY A 28 -8.24 12.99 1.55
CA GLY A 28 -8.40 14.27 2.20
C GLY A 28 -9.79 14.49 2.79
N HIS A 29 -9.91 15.58 3.56
CA HIS A 29 -11.16 15.92 4.27
C HIS A 29 -12.39 16.03 3.35
N SER A 30 -12.23 16.61 2.17
CA SER A 30 -13.32 16.78 1.20
C SER A 30 -13.93 15.45 0.74
N LEU A 31 -13.13 14.40 0.60
CA LEU A 31 -13.62 13.05 0.27
C LEU A 31 -14.21 12.36 1.50
N LEU A 32 -13.54 12.47 2.64
CA LEU A 32 -13.98 11.79 3.87
C LEU A 32 -15.31 12.35 4.40
N SER A 33 -15.54 13.67 4.30
CA SER A 33 -16.79 14.30 4.74
C SER A 33 -18.01 13.83 3.95
N GLN A 34 -17.82 13.42 2.70
CA GLN A 34 -18.90 12.88 1.85
C GLN A 34 -19.35 11.47 2.25
N LEU A 35 -18.56 10.76 3.08
CA LEU A 35 -18.87 9.39 3.47
C LEU A 35 -19.86 9.24 4.61
N GLN A 36 -20.24 10.35 5.29
CA GLN A 36 -21.11 10.30 6.47
C GLN A 36 -22.47 9.61 6.22
N PRO A 37 -23.20 9.89 5.13
CA PRO A 37 -24.47 9.21 4.85
C PRO A 37 -24.29 7.71 4.60
N GLN A 38 -23.25 7.34 3.88
CA GLN A 38 -22.95 5.94 3.54
C GLN A 38 -22.54 5.13 4.77
N LEU A 39 -21.70 5.72 5.64
CA LEU A 39 -21.32 5.12 6.92
C LEU A 39 -22.53 4.96 7.84
N ARG A 40 -23.43 5.95 7.89
CA ARG A 40 -24.67 5.85 8.65
C ARG A 40 -25.53 4.67 8.17
N ALA A 41 -25.76 4.56 6.86
CA ALA A 41 -26.54 3.46 6.29
C ALA A 41 -25.92 2.07 6.59
N GLY A 42 -24.58 1.96 6.51
CA GLY A 42 -23.86 0.75 6.89
C GLY A 42 -23.98 0.44 8.39
N THR A 43 -23.93 1.47 9.24
CA THR A 43 -24.09 1.35 10.70
C THR A 43 -25.50 0.94 11.08
N ASP A 44 -26.52 1.50 10.44
CA ASP A 44 -27.92 1.09 10.65
C ASP A 44 -28.10 -0.39 10.35
N HIS A 45 -27.50 -0.90 9.25
CA HIS A 45 -27.50 -2.33 8.96
C HIS A 45 -26.77 -3.14 10.04
N MET A 46 -25.61 -2.70 10.50
CA MET A 46 -24.84 -3.36 11.56
C MET A 46 -25.65 -3.44 12.86
N LEU A 47 -26.35 -2.39 13.26
CA LEU A 47 -27.14 -2.34 14.49
C LEU A 47 -28.33 -3.33 14.50
N THR A 48 -28.75 -3.86 13.35
CA THR A 48 -29.73 -4.94 13.29
C THR A 48 -29.19 -6.30 13.71
N GLN A 49 -27.87 -6.42 13.92
CA GLN A 49 -27.19 -7.70 14.15
C GLN A 49 -26.43 -7.69 15.49
N THR A 50 -27.12 -8.06 16.57
CA THR A 50 -26.55 -8.09 17.93
C THR A 50 -25.34 -9.04 18.07
N SER A 51 -25.23 -10.06 17.21
CA SER A 51 -24.08 -10.96 17.17
C SER A 51 -22.76 -10.26 16.86
N LEU A 52 -22.79 -9.11 16.18
CA LEU A 52 -21.60 -8.31 15.90
C LEU A 52 -21.03 -7.57 17.13
N LEU A 53 -21.82 -7.49 18.22
CA LEU A 53 -21.39 -6.94 19.52
C LEU A 53 -20.63 -7.98 20.35
N GLN A 54 -20.63 -9.25 19.94
CA GLN A 54 -19.90 -10.32 20.59
C GLN A 54 -18.56 -10.58 19.89
N TYR A 55 -17.71 -11.41 20.49
CA TYR A 55 -16.52 -11.92 19.82
C TYR A 55 -16.88 -12.55 18.48
N GLY A 56 -16.09 -12.21 17.44
CA GLY A 56 -16.30 -12.74 16.08
C GLY A 56 -15.64 -14.10 15.87
N PRO A 57 -15.93 -14.75 14.73
CA PRO A 57 -15.15 -15.90 14.27
C PRO A 57 -13.70 -15.51 13.95
N GLU A 58 -12.76 -16.45 14.05
CA GLU A 58 -11.32 -16.21 13.93
C GLU A 58 -10.93 -15.55 12.59
N LEU A 59 -11.60 -15.94 11.50
CA LEU A 59 -11.33 -15.42 10.15
C LEU A 59 -12.21 -14.21 9.77
N GLY A 60 -13.09 -13.76 10.66
CA GLY A 60 -14.15 -12.81 10.35
C GLY A 60 -15.49 -13.49 10.02
N SER A 61 -16.60 -12.77 10.16
CA SER A 61 -17.93 -13.33 9.93
C SER A 61 -18.07 -13.86 8.50
N CYS A 62 -18.76 -14.99 8.34
CA CYS A 62 -19.03 -15.57 7.03
C CYS A 62 -19.71 -14.55 6.10
N GLN A 63 -20.65 -13.76 6.62
CA GLN A 63 -21.34 -12.73 5.85
C GLN A 63 -20.39 -11.67 5.32
N TYR A 64 -19.47 -11.17 6.16
CA TYR A 64 -18.44 -10.20 5.73
C TYR A 64 -17.55 -10.79 4.63
N ARG A 65 -17.00 -12.00 4.85
CA ARG A 65 -16.11 -12.65 3.88
C ARG A 65 -16.80 -12.91 2.54
N THR A 66 -18.07 -13.35 2.57
CA THR A 66 -18.88 -13.57 1.35
C THR A 66 -19.11 -12.26 0.59
N GLU A 67 -19.50 -11.18 1.26
CA GLU A 67 -19.74 -9.90 0.59
C GLU A 67 -18.44 -9.25 0.11
N LEU A 68 -17.36 -9.40 0.88
CA LEU A 68 -16.04 -8.96 0.45
C LEU A 68 -15.57 -9.73 -0.79
N ALA A 69 -15.70 -11.05 -0.81
CA ALA A 69 -15.36 -11.87 -1.96
C ALA A 69 -16.14 -11.44 -3.22
N ARG A 70 -17.46 -11.19 -3.11
CA ARG A 70 -18.28 -10.67 -4.20
C ARG A 70 -17.83 -9.29 -4.69
N PHE A 71 -17.52 -8.40 -3.76
CA PHE A 71 -17.00 -7.07 -4.06
C PHE A 71 -15.66 -7.15 -4.79
N LEU A 72 -14.71 -7.93 -4.27
CA LEU A 72 -13.39 -8.11 -4.86
C LEU A 72 -13.46 -8.80 -6.24
N THR A 73 -14.23 -9.89 -6.38
CA THR A 73 -14.45 -10.58 -7.66
C THR A 73 -14.94 -9.62 -8.73
N ARG A 74 -15.92 -8.78 -8.39
CA ARG A 74 -16.44 -7.77 -9.33
C ARG A 74 -15.38 -6.80 -9.81
N HIS A 75 -14.53 -6.32 -8.90
CA HIS A 75 -13.59 -5.25 -9.18
C HIS A 75 -12.23 -5.75 -9.65
N TYR A 76 -11.83 -6.94 -9.25
CA TYR A 76 -10.60 -7.57 -9.76
C TYR A 76 -10.80 -8.23 -11.13
N GLY A 77 -12.02 -8.72 -11.41
CA GLY A 77 -12.33 -9.47 -12.64
C GLY A 77 -11.80 -10.92 -12.60
N ASP A 78 -11.39 -11.38 -11.43
CA ASP A 78 -11.04 -12.78 -11.12
C ASP A 78 -11.82 -13.26 -9.90
N THR A 79 -11.97 -14.57 -9.74
CA THR A 79 -12.74 -15.14 -8.63
C THR A 79 -11.96 -15.07 -7.33
N VAL A 80 -12.57 -14.50 -6.28
CA VAL A 80 -12.07 -14.53 -4.91
C VAL A 80 -12.92 -15.47 -4.07
N ASP A 81 -12.27 -16.43 -3.41
CA ASP A 81 -12.95 -17.39 -2.55
C ASP A 81 -13.12 -16.80 -1.13
N PRO A 82 -14.36 -16.73 -0.58
CA PRO A 82 -14.57 -16.23 0.76
C PRO A 82 -13.88 -17.06 1.85
N ASP A 83 -13.56 -18.32 1.61
CA ASP A 83 -12.86 -19.18 2.57
C ASP A 83 -11.34 -18.95 2.57
N GLN A 84 -10.82 -18.28 1.56
CA GLN A 84 -9.44 -17.81 1.50
C GLN A 84 -9.23 -16.40 2.09
N LEU A 85 -10.28 -15.79 2.64
CA LEU A 85 -10.22 -14.45 3.24
C LEU A 85 -10.11 -14.50 4.76
N VAL A 86 -9.22 -13.65 5.28
CA VAL A 86 -9.03 -13.39 6.72
C VAL A 86 -9.22 -11.90 6.98
N LEU A 87 -10.10 -11.55 7.89
CA LEU A 87 -10.33 -10.17 8.33
C LEU A 87 -9.13 -9.65 9.13
N THR A 88 -8.67 -8.43 8.82
CA THR A 88 -7.61 -7.72 9.54
C THR A 88 -8.03 -6.29 9.91
N THR A 89 -7.26 -5.63 10.79
CA THR A 89 -7.45 -4.21 11.11
C THR A 89 -6.70 -3.28 10.12
N GLY A 90 -6.62 -3.67 8.86
CA GLY A 90 -5.89 -3.00 7.78
C GLY A 90 -4.63 -3.73 7.39
N ALA A 91 -4.00 -3.32 6.28
CA ALA A 91 -2.83 -3.98 5.71
C ALA A 91 -1.62 -4.02 6.66
N THR A 92 -1.43 -3.01 7.49
CA THR A 92 -0.38 -3.00 8.53
C THR A 92 -0.51 -4.16 9.49
N ASN A 93 -1.73 -4.44 9.97
CA ASN A 93 -1.99 -5.61 10.83
C ASN A 93 -1.85 -6.91 10.04
N GLY A 94 -2.25 -6.93 8.77
CA GLY A 94 -2.05 -8.09 7.89
C GLY A 94 -0.56 -8.43 7.75
N LEU A 95 0.30 -7.43 7.48
CA LEU A 95 1.75 -7.60 7.43
C LEU A 95 2.29 -8.16 8.76
N HIS A 96 1.90 -7.56 9.90
CA HIS A 96 2.31 -8.03 11.22
C HIS A 96 1.87 -9.47 11.50
N LEU A 97 0.63 -9.82 11.16
CA LEU A 97 0.08 -11.17 11.36
C LEU A 97 0.84 -12.20 10.52
N VAL A 98 1.09 -11.91 9.25
CA VAL A 98 1.85 -12.79 8.32
C VAL A 98 3.27 -13.01 8.83
N THR A 99 3.99 -11.94 9.16
CA THR A 99 5.40 -12.03 9.59
C THR A 99 5.54 -12.75 10.93
N SER A 100 4.64 -12.50 11.89
CA SER A 100 4.70 -13.12 13.22
C SER A 100 4.31 -14.60 13.23
N VAL A 101 3.37 -15.02 12.37
CA VAL A 101 2.81 -16.38 12.38
C VAL A 101 3.54 -17.30 11.41
N LEU A 102 3.86 -16.83 10.21
CA LEU A 102 4.31 -17.69 9.12
C LEU A 102 5.83 -17.74 8.97
N LEU A 103 6.56 -16.75 9.50
CA LEU A 103 8.01 -16.70 9.37
C LEU A 103 8.71 -17.31 10.60
N GLN A 104 9.86 -17.91 10.37
CA GLN A 104 10.80 -18.31 11.42
C GLN A 104 11.31 -17.07 12.16
N ARG A 105 11.81 -17.25 13.38
CA ARG A 105 12.49 -16.16 14.10
C ARG A 105 13.72 -15.72 13.31
N SER A 106 13.91 -14.39 13.22
CA SER A 106 15.01 -13.81 12.45
C SER A 106 15.03 -14.24 10.98
N ALA A 107 13.86 -14.51 10.39
CA ALA A 107 13.73 -14.81 8.97
C ALA A 107 14.31 -13.69 8.10
N VAL A 108 14.58 -14.01 6.84
CA VAL A 108 15.08 -13.05 5.86
C VAL A 108 13.89 -12.53 5.05
N VAL A 109 13.73 -11.20 4.97
CA VAL A 109 12.72 -10.57 4.13
C VAL A 109 13.40 -9.79 3.02
N PHE A 110 13.18 -10.26 1.79
CA PHE A 110 13.60 -9.57 0.57
C PHE A 110 12.54 -8.55 0.20
N LEU A 111 12.91 -7.28 0.08
CA LEU A 111 11.98 -6.22 -0.25
C LEU A 111 12.54 -5.28 -1.32
N GLU A 112 11.64 -4.70 -2.08
CA GLU A 112 11.95 -3.74 -3.14
C GLU A 112 12.70 -2.52 -2.59
N ASN A 113 13.65 -2.00 -3.37
CA ASN A 113 14.39 -0.78 -3.06
C ASN A 113 14.26 0.20 -4.23
N PRO A 114 13.50 1.31 -4.07
CA PRO A 114 12.85 1.79 -2.85
C PRO A 114 11.57 1.03 -2.50
N THR A 115 11.03 1.22 -1.27
CA THR A 115 9.76 0.63 -0.86
C THR A 115 9.03 1.49 0.20
N TYR A 116 7.89 0.99 0.69
CA TYR A 116 7.14 1.62 1.78
C TYR A 116 7.93 1.56 3.10
N PHE A 117 8.41 2.71 3.55
CA PHE A 117 9.34 2.82 4.70
C PHE A 117 8.78 2.27 6.03
N ILE A 118 7.46 2.36 6.27
CA ILE A 118 6.86 1.80 7.50
C ILE A 118 6.89 0.26 7.49
N ALA A 119 6.78 -0.38 6.32
CA ALA A 119 6.94 -1.84 6.24
C ALA A 119 8.35 -2.27 6.67
N GLN A 120 9.38 -1.47 6.36
CA GLN A 120 10.75 -1.72 6.81
C GLN A 120 10.83 -1.71 8.34
N SER A 121 10.27 -0.68 9.00
CA SER A 121 10.26 -0.59 10.47
C SER A 121 9.50 -1.76 11.10
N ILE A 122 8.33 -2.12 10.58
CA ILE A 122 7.58 -3.27 11.09
C ILE A 122 8.39 -4.56 10.97
N ILE A 123 9.01 -4.80 9.81
CA ILE A 123 9.75 -6.03 9.54
C ILE A 123 11.04 -6.10 10.38
N ALA A 124 11.80 -5.01 10.44
CA ALA A 124 13.09 -4.98 11.11
C ALA A 124 12.97 -4.70 12.61
N ASP A 125 12.29 -3.60 12.97
CA ASP A 125 12.32 -3.08 14.34
C ASP A 125 11.30 -3.81 15.23
N ASP A 126 10.05 -4.00 14.74
CA ASP A 126 9.01 -4.64 15.55
C ASP A 126 9.18 -6.17 15.56
N MET A 127 9.51 -6.78 14.40
CA MET A 127 9.52 -8.23 14.24
C MET A 127 10.92 -8.85 14.33
N GLY A 128 11.99 -8.06 14.24
CA GLY A 128 13.38 -8.52 14.33
C GLY A 128 13.81 -9.39 13.15
N HIS A 129 13.19 -9.25 11.99
CA HIS A 129 13.58 -9.95 10.77
C HIS A 129 14.71 -9.21 10.04
N LYS A 130 15.55 -9.98 9.35
CA LYS A 130 16.61 -9.42 8.53
C LYS A 130 16.05 -8.88 7.21
N ILE A 131 16.22 -7.60 6.94
CA ILE A 131 15.90 -7.01 5.65
C ILE A 131 17.05 -7.21 4.66
N VAL A 132 16.72 -7.63 3.43
CA VAL A 132 17.63 -7.68 2.29
C VAL A 132 16.98 -6.89 1.14
N PRO A 133 17.50 -5.68 0.86
CA PRO A 133 16.98 -4.85 -0.23
C PRO A 133 17.31 -5.47 -1.60
N VAL A 134 16.32 -5.44 -2.49
CA VAL A 134 16.42 -5.90 -3.88
C VAL A 134 16.13 -4.73 -4.81
N ASP A 135 16.96 -4.54 -5.81
CA ASP A 135 16.79 -3.45 -6.75
C ASP A 135 15.53 -3.63 -7.61
N MET A 136 15.03 -2.52 -8.13
CA MET A 136 13.88 -2.47 -9.03
C MET A 136 14.29 -1.93 -10.40
N ASN A 137 13.50 -2.31 -11.40
CA ASN A 137 13.52 -1.71 -12.73
C ASN A 137 12.10 -1.28 -13.14
N ASN A 138 11.92 -0.76 -14.35
CA ASN A 138 10.62 -0.27 -14.85
C ASN A 138 9.54 -1.37 -15.00
N HIS A 139 9.86 -2.62 -14.70
CA HIS A 139 8.96 -3.76 -14.80
C HIS A 139 8.64 -4.41 -13.44
N GLY A 140 9.16 -3.84 -12.36
CA GLY A 140 9.02 -4.33 -10.99
C GLY A 140 10.37 -4.72 -10.37
N ILE A 141 10.35 -5.68 -9.45
CA ILE A 141 11.52 -6.20 -8.75
C ILE A 141 12.54 -6.80 -9.74
N ASP A 142 13.84 -6.58 -9.52
CA ASP A 142 14.89 -7.20 -10.32
C ASP A 142 15.10 -8.66 -9.88
N LEU A 143 14.72 -9.59 -10.75
CA LEU A 143 14.77 -11.03 -10.46
C LEU A 143 16.19 -11.58 -10.38
N VAL A 144 17.14 -10.96 -11.07
CA VAL A 144 18.56 -11.40 -11.04
C VAL A 144 19.18 -11.01 -9.70
N ASP A 145 19.01 -9.75 -9.28
CA ASP A 145 19.45 -9.29 -7.96
C ASP A 145 18.76 -10.07 -6.84
N LEU A 146 17.44 -10.33 -6.99
CA LEU A 146 16.70 -11.15 -6.03
C LEU A 146 17.29 -12.55 -5.89
N GLU A 147 17.49 -13.27 -6.99
CA GLU A 147 18.00 -14.64 -6.93
C GLU A 147 19.42 -14.71 -6.34
N ASP A 148 20.28 -13.76 -6.67
CA ASP A 148 21.62 -13.65 -6.10
C ASP A 148 21.59 -13.37 -4.59
N ASN A 149 20.69 -12.51 -4.14
CA ASN A 149 20.49 -12.21 -2.73
C ASN A 149 19.90 -13.42 -1.98
N ILE A 150 18.99 -14.18 -2.58
CA ILE A 150 18.46 -15.44 -2.02
C ILE A 150 19.61 -16.43 -1.82
N LYS A 151 20.43 -16.70 -2.83
CA LYS A 151 21.57 -17.64 -2.76
C LYS A 151 22.58 -17.27 -1.68
N LYS A 152 22.86 -15.97 -1.50
CA LYS A 152 23.77 -15.46 -0.45
C LYS A 152 23.22 -15.69 0.95
N ASN A 153 21.91 -15.54 1.15
CA ASN A 153 21.27 -15.60 2.48
C ASN A 153 20.81 -17.02 2.86
N MET A 154 20.46 -17.87 1.90
CA MET A 154 20.00 -19.24 2.16
C MET A 154 21.03 -20.12 2.88
N LYS A 155 22.32 -19.86 2.71
CA LYS A 155 23.42 -20.62 3.35
C LYS A 155 23.45 -20.53 4.88
N SER A 156 22.78 -19.56 5.45
CA SER A 156 22.71 -19.34 6.90
C SER A 156 21.44 -19.91 7.56
N VAL A 157 20.57 -20.56 6.79
CA VAL A 157 19.29 -21.06 7.27
C VAL A 157 19.46 -22.41 7.93
N THR A 158 19.12 -22.50 9.21
CA THR A 158 18.95 -23.79 9.92
C THR A 158 17.54 -24.31 9.62
N ALA A 159 17.44 -25.59 9.22
CA ALA A 159 16.15 -26.22 9.00
C ALA A 159 15.40 -26.33 10.35
N GLU A 160 14.40 -25.48 10.56
CA GLU A 160 13.47 -25.65 11.67
C GLU A 160 12.31 -26.57 11.26
N SER A 161 11.94 -27.49 12.14
CA SER A 161 10.80 -28.41 11.93
C SER A 161 9.41 -27.73 12.15
N SER A 162 9.38 -26.41 12.23
CA SER A 162 8.17 -25.65 12.66
C SER A 162 7.12 -25.46 11.56
N GLY A 163 7.39 -25.84 10.32
CA GLY A 163 6.49 -25.56 9.17
C GLY A 163 6.43 -24.10 8.78
N ARG A 164 7.30 -23.23 9.34
CA ARG A 164 7.39 -21.81 9.03
C ARG A 164 8.40 -21.55 7.91
N TYR A 165 8.13 -20.48 7.14
CA TYR A 165 9.03 -20.06 6.07
C TYR A 165 10.32 -19.43 6.62
N TRP A 166 11.45 -19.75 6.03
CA TRP A 166 12.75 -19.17 6.38
C TRP A 166 12.92 -17.74 5.85
N GLY A 167 12.11 -17.38 4.84
CA GLY A 167 12.15 -16.05 4.25
C GLY A 167 10.87 -15.71 3.50
N MET A 168 10.75 -14.43 3.20
CA MET A 168 9.61 -13.84 2.51
C MET A 168 10.07 -12.79 1.50
N ILE A 169 9.35 -12.67 0.41
CA ILE A 169 9.45 -11.54 -0.52
C ILE A 169 8.28 -10.61 -0.20
N TYR A 170 8.57 -9.36 0.21
CA TYR A 170 7.58 -8.30 0.35
C TYR A 170 7.61 -7.42 -0.89
N THR A 171 6.48 -7.26 -1.56
CA THR A 171 6.36 -6.48 -2.78
C THR A 171 5.06 -5.68 -2.82
N ILE A 172 5.09 -4.51 -3.49
CA ILE A 172 3.91 -3.71 -3.81
C ILE A 172 3.72 -3.80 -5.34
N PRO A 173 3.12 -4.88 -5.86
CA PRO A 173 3.18 -5.20 -7.29
C PRO A 173 2.37 -4.25 -8.17
N THR A 174 1.43 -3.48 -7.60
CA THR A 174 0.52 -2.62 -8.37
C THR A 174 0.53 -1.20 -7.82
N PHE A 175 0.83 -0.23 -8.70
CA PHE A 175 0.91 1.21 -8.35
C PHE A 175 1.82 1.45 -7.13
N HIS A 176 3.01 0.94 -7.25
CA HIS A 176 4.02 0.83 -6.20
C HIS A 176 4.23 2.12 -5.40
N ASN A 177 4.34 2.01 -4.10
CA ASN A 177 4.74 3.10 -3.21
C ASN A 177 6.25 2.96 -2.89
N PRO A 178 7.12 3.88 -3.38
CA PRO A 178 6.81 5.26 -3.82
C PRO A 178 6.72 5.49 -5.33
N THR A 179 7.08 4.54 -6.19
CA THR A 179 7.46 4.80 -7.60
C THR A 179 6.27 4.90 -8.57
N GLY A 180 5.08 4.43 -8.20
CA GLY A 180 3.93 4.35 -9.11
C GLY A 180 4.00 3.22 -10.15
N ILE A 181 5.09 2.46 -10.22
CA ILE A 181 5.29 1.36 -11.16
C ILE A 181 4.29 0.23 -10.87
N SER A 182 3.88 -0.48 -11.93
CA SER A 182 3.16 -1.75 -11.79
C SER A 182 3.99 -2.89 -12.39
N MET A 183 4.10 -3.99 -11.64
CA MET A 183 4.85 -5.17 -12.02
C MET A 183 4.23 -5.82 -13.25
N LYS A 184 5.04 -6.13 -14.26
CA LYS A 184 4.57 -6.86 -15.44
C LYS A 184 4.24 -8.31 -15.09
N LYS A 185 3.22 -8.85 -15.76
CA LYS A 185 2.75 -10.23 -15.58
C LYS A 185 3.88 -11.25 -15.69
N CYS A 186 4.74 -11.14 -16.70
CA CYS A 186 5.88 -12.06 -16.89
C CYS A 186 6.89 -12.02 -15.73
N VAL A 187 7.11 -10.83 -15.13
CA VAL A 187 7.97 -10.70 -13.93
C VAL A 187 7.31 -11.39 -12.73
N GLY A 188 5.99 -11.22 -12.57
CA GLY A 188 5.24 -11.89 -11.51
C GLY A 188 5.26 -13.42 -11.63
N GLU A 189 5.12 -13.96 -12.84
CA GLU A 189 5.20 -15.41 -13.11
C GLU A 189 6.58 -15.98 -12.75
N GLU A 190 7.66 -15.29 -13.10
CA GLU A 190 9.03 -15.72 -12.74
C GLU A 190 9.31 -15.53 -11.25
N LEU A 191 8.80 -14.47 -10.62
CA LEU A 191 8.89 -14.25 -9.18
C LEU A 191 8.28 -15.42 -8.39
N ILE A 192 7.10 -15.90 -8.80
CA ILE A 192 6.44 -17.05 -8.17
C ILE A 192 7.28 -18.31 -8.34
N LYS A 193 7.86 -18.54 -9.53
CA LYS A 193 8.77 -19.69 -9.76
C LYS A 193 10.00 -19.63 -8.85
N LEU A 194 10.59 -18.44 -8.66
CA LEU A 194 11.71 -18.26 -7.73
C LEU A 194 11.29 -18.54 -6.29
N ALA A 195 10.14 -18.01 -5.85
CA ALA A 195 9.64 -18.23 -4.50
C ALA A 195 9.44 -19.73 -4.21
N ARG A 196 8.84 -20.48 -5.13
CA ARG A 196 8.66 -21.92 -5.04
C ARG A 196 10.01 -22.67 -4.99
N LYS A 197 10.91 -22.32 -5.91
CA LYS A 197 12.26 -22.94 -5.99
C LYS A 197 13.02 -22.84 -4.68
N TYR A 198 12.87 -21.74 -3.97
CA TYR A 198 13.61 -21.46 -2.75
C TYR A 198 12.78 -21.56 -1.46
N ASN A 199 11.55 -22.06 -1.55
CA ASN A 199 10.60 -22.17 -0.43
C ASN A 199 10.43 -20.85 0.34
N LEU A 200 10.10 -19.80 -0.39
CA LEU A 200 9.82 -18.46 0.12
C LEU A 200 8.33 -18.17 0.04
N LEU A 201 7.84 -17.35 0.97
CA LEU A 201 6.53 -16.75 0.92
C LEU A 201 6.58 -15.46 0.10
N ILE A 202 5.53 -15.12 -0.65
CA ILE A 202 5.35 -13.80 -1.26
C ILE A 202 4.20 -13.10 -0.55
N LEU A 203 4.46 -11.92 0.01
CA LEU A 203 3.44 -11.02 0.53
C LEU A 203 3.28 -9.82 -0.39
N CYS A 204 2.15 -9.76 -1.09
CA CYS A 204 1.75 -8.63 -1.91
C CYS A 204 1.03 -7.59 -1.04
N ASP A 205 1.58 -6.40 -0.93
CA ASP A 205 0.90 -5.26 -0.30
C ASP A 205 -0.04 -4.58 -1.32
N ASP A 206 -1.21 -5.19 -1.50
CA ASP A 206 -2.17 -4.93 -2.58
C ASP A 206 -3.16 -3.80 -2.26
N VAL A 207 -2.68 -2.75 -1.60
CA VAL A 207 -3.52 -1.67 -1.08
C VAL A 207 -4.06 -0.72 -2.15
N TYR A 208 -3.46 -0.73 -3.35
CA TYR A 208 -3.83 0.17 -4.45
C TYR A 208 -4.51 -0.54 -5.63
N ASN A 209 -4.60 -1.87 -5.66
CA ASN A 209 -5.11 -2.64 -6.80
C ASN A 209 -6.48 -2.20 -7.30
N LEU A 210 -7.35 -1.73 -6.40
CA LEU A 210 -8.69 -1.26 -6.72
C LEU A 210 -8.72 0.18 -7.23
N LEU A 211 -7.63 0.93 -7.09
CA LEU A 211 -7.51 2.31 -7.58
C LEU A 211 -6.84 2.35 -8.97
N ASN A 212 -7.34 1.56 -9.88
CA ASN A 212 -6.91 1.53 -11.28
C ASN A 212 -7.72 2.54 -12.09
N TYR A 213 -7.03 3.45 -12.77
CA TYR A 213 -7.61 4.54 -13.56
C TYR A 213 -7.72 4.20 -15.05
N GLN A 214 -7.14 3.09 -15.47
CA GLN A 214 -7.09 2.66 -16.87
C GLN A 214 -7.95 1.41 -17.10
N THR A 215 -8.27 1.16 -18.36
CA THR A 215 -8.80 -0.15 -18.75
C THR A 215 -7.73 -1.21 -18.49
N ARG A 216 -8.09 -2.29 -17.80
CA ARG A 216 -7.16 -3.39 -17.52
C ARG A 216 -6.60 -3.96 -18.82
N THR A 217 -5.28 -4.07 -18.86
CA THR A 217 -4.56 -4.73 -19.95
C THR A 217 -4.11 -6.12 -19.50
N SER A 218 -3.82 -7.00 -20.45
CA SER A 218 -3.28 -8.34 -20.19
C SER A 218 -1.84 -8.33 -19.65
N GLU A 219 -1.18 -7.17 -19.66
CA GLU A 219 0.21 -7.03 -19.20
C GLU A 219 0.34 -7.05 -17.67
N PHE A 220 -0.74 -6.75 -16.94
CA PHE A 220 -0.75 -6.70 -15.48
C PHE A 220 -1.76 -7.69 -14.94
N SER A 221 -1.38 -8.41 -13.89
CA SER A 221 -2.24 -9.35 -13.20
C SER A 221 -1.86 -9.40 -11.73
N ARG A 222 -2.83 -9.62 -10.85
CA ARG A 222 -2.56 -9.85 -9.43
C ARG A 222 -1.69 -11.11 -9.27
N LEU A 223 -0.65 -11.05 -8.45
CA LEU A 223 0.21 -12.20 -8.21
C LEU A 223 -0.57 -13.39 -7.64
N LYS A 224 -1.58 -13.14 -6.79
CA LYS A 224 -2.45 -14.19 -6.24
C LYS A 224 -3.15 -15.03 -7.32
N VAL A 225 -3.52 -14.42 -8.45
CA VAL A 225 -4.14 -15.13 -9.60
C VAL A 225 -3.11 -15.92 -10.39
N LEU A 226 -1.87 -15.43 -10.46
CA LEU A 226 -0.78 -16.11 -11.16
C LEU A 226 -0.27 -17.32 -10.38
N ASP A 227 -0.49 -17.37 -9.08
CA ASP A 227 -0.17 -18.51 -8.20
C ASP A 227 -1.21 -19.63 -8.35
N GLN A 228 -1.21 -20.28 -9.51
CA GLN A 228 -2.23 -21.32 -9.87
C GLN A 228 -2.18 -22.54 -8.96
N ASP A 229 -1.00 -22.89 -8.43
CA ASP A 229 -0.85 -24.01 -7.46
C ASP A 229 -1.29 -23.59 -6.05
N GLN A 230 -1.58 -22.31 -5.84
CA GLN A 230 -2.05 -21.74 -4.57
C GLN A 230 -1.17 -22.14 -3.37
N ASP A 231 0.12 -21.87 -3.45
CA ASP A 231 1.06 -22.36 -2.46
C ASP A 231 1.89 -21.29 -1.74
N CYS A 232 2.17 -20.13 -2.37
CA CYS A 232 3.14 -19.20 -1.80
C CYS A 232 2.75 -17.71 -1.85
N VAL A 233 1.64 -17.32 -2.48
CA VAL A 233 1.26 -15.90 -2.61
C VAL A 233 0.13 -15.52 -1.67
N ILE A 234 0.38 -14.47 -0.88
CA ILE A 234 -0.60 -13.79 -0.03
C ILE A 234 -0.85 -12.40 -0.60
N SER A 235 -2.13 -12.04 -0.77
CA SER A 235 -2.56 -10.67 -1.08
C SER A 235 -3.08 -10.00 0.19
N ASN A 236 -2.53 -8.83 0.54
CA ASN A 236 -2.84 -8.08 1.76
C ASN A 236 -3.50 -6.75 1.39
N GLY A 237 -4.80 -6.64 1.61
CA GLY A 237 -5.63 -5.53 1.20
C GLY A 237 -6.17 -4.67 2.35
N THR A 238 -6.68 -3.49 2.03
CA THR A 238 -7.20 -2.55 3.04
C THR A 238 -8.32 -1.66 2.50
N PHE A 239 -9.26 -1.30 3.36
CA PHE A 239 -10.25 -0.23 3.08
C PHE A 239 -9.68 1.18 3.30
N SER A 240 -8.48 1.33 3.84
CA SER A 240 -7.88 2.65 4.13
C SER A 240 -7.74 3.54 2.91
N LYS A 241 -7.57 2.96 1.71
CA LYS A 241 -7.35 3.72 0.47
C LYS A 241 -8.60 3.87 -0.38
N ILE A 242 -9.60 3.00 -0.19
CA ILE A 242 -10.83 2.95 -0.98
C ILE A 242 -12.09 3.37 -0.22
N LEU A 243 -11.98 3.55 1.10
CA LEU A 243 -13.05 4.04 1.96
C LEU A 243 -12.49 5.13 2.89
N ALA A 244 -11.94 4.76 4.01
CA ALA A 244 -11.36 5.69 4.97
C ALA A 244 -10.30 5.01 5.84
N PRO A 245 -9.16 5.66 6.13
CA PRO A 245 -8.12 5.05 6.96
C PRO A 245 -8.57 4.81 8.42
N GLY A 246 -9.50 5.64 8.92
CA GLY A 246 -10.03 5.53 10.28
C GLY A 246 -10.92 4.32 10.53
N VAL A 247 -11.44 3.64 9.52
CA VAL A 247 -12.26 2.43 9.69
C VAL A 247 -11.45 1.23 10.20
N ARG A 248 -10.13 1.27 10.06
CA ARG A 248 -9.22 0.20 10.48
C ARG A 248 -9.71 -1.17 10.08
N LEU A 249 -9.92 -1.39 8.78
CA LEU A 249 -10.40 -2.65 8.23
C LEU A 249 -9.59 -3.03 6.99
N GLY A 250 -9.31 -4.32 6.87
CA GLY A 250 -8.59 -4.90 5.74
C GLY A 250 -8.81 -6.40 5.66
N TRP A 251 -8.06 -7.05 4.80
CA TRP A 251 -8.14 -8.49 4.60
C TRP A 251 -6.80 -9.07 4.12
N ILE A 252 -6.63 -10.33 4.40
CA ILE A 252 -5.64 -11.19 3.75
C ILE A 252 -6.43 -12.14 2.84
N GLU A 253 -5.99 -12.34 1.62
CA GLU A 253 -6.39 -13.40 0.71
C GLU A 253 -5.21 -14.36 0.54
N ALA A 254 -5.36 -15.61 0.98
CA ALA A 254 -4.25 -16.55 1.04
C ALA A 254 -4.70 -17.99 0.70
N PRO A 255 -3.77 -18.88 0.29
CA PRO A 255 -4.04 -20.30 0.13
C PRO A 255 -4.58 -20.95 1.41
N ASP A 256 -5.39 -22.01 1.26
CA ASP A 256 -6.08 -22.70 2.36
C ASP A 256 -5.15 -23.15 3.49
N HIS A 257 -3.96 -23.66 3.16
CA HIS A 257 -3.01 -24.11 4.17
C HIS A 257 -2.45 -22.94 4.99
N ILE A 258 -2.27 -21.76 4.36
CA ILE A 258 -1.85 -20.53 5.03
C ILE A 258 -2.99 -19.99 5.90
N VAL A 259 -4.22 -19.96 5.38
CA VAL A 259 -5.40 -19.56 6.17
C VAL A 259 -5.54 -20.43 7.43
N LYS A 260 -5.35 -21.75 7.31
CA LYS A 260 -5.35 -22.67 8.45
C LYS A 260 -4.27 -22.35 9.49
N GLN A 261 -3.06 -21.98 9.06
CA GLN A 261 -1.98 -21.57 9.97
C GLN A 261 -2.30 -20.23 10.65
N LEU A 262 -2.77 -19.23 9.91
CA LEU A 262 -3.17 -17.93 10.48
C LEU A 262 -4.28 -18.09 11.50
N LYS A 263 -5.28 -18.92 11.22
CA LYS A 263 -6.40 -19.22 12.13
C LYS A 263 -5.94 -19.75 13.49
N GLN A 264 -4.81 -20.44 13.56
CA GLN A 264 -4.25 -20.99 14.79
C GLN A 264 -3.44 -19.97 15.59
N SER A 265 -3.32 -18.73 15.13
CA SER A 265 -2.59 -17.69 15.88
C SER A 265 -3.32 -17.32 17.17
N GLY A 266 -2.56 -17.10 18.25
CA GLY A 266 -3.13 -16.72 19.53
C GLY A 266 -3.99 -15.46 19.47
N VAL A 267 -3.63 -14.52 18.62
CA VAL A 267 -4.39 -13.26 18.41
C VAL A 267 -5.79 -13.54 17.86
N LEU A 268 -5.92 -14.43 16.87
CA LEU A 268 -7.23 -14.78 16.29
C LEU A 268 -8.03 -15.72 17.17
N LEU A 269 -7.36 -16.65 17.88
CA LEU A 269 -8.02 -17.56 18.80
C LEU A 269 -8.55 -16.85 20.05
N SER A 270 -7.90 -15.77 20.50
CA SER A 270 -8.24 -15.08 21.75
C SER A 270 -9.57 -14.32 21.72
N GLY A 271 -10.05 -13.92 20.57
CA GLY A 271 -11.27 -13.10 20.48
C GLY A 271 -11.88 -13.06 19.10
N GLY A 272 -11.45 -13.96 18.23
CA GLY A 272 -11.86 -13.95 16.83
C GLY A 272 -11.23 -12.82 16.05
N SER A 273 -11.81 -12.52 14.90
CA SER A 273 -11.31 -11.46 14.05
C SER A 273 -11.35 -10.11 14.75
N GLN A 274 -10.29 -9.37 14.61
CA GLN A 274 -10.21 -7.99 15.09
C GLN A 274 -11.21 -7.12 14.29
N ASN A 275 -11.87 -6.16 14.98
CA ASN A 275 -12.76 -5.20 14.34
C ASN A 275 -14.07 -5.82 13.76
N ASN A 276 -14.64 -6.80 14.47
CA ASN A 276 -15.90 -7.46 14.09
C ASN A 276 -17.04 -6.45 13.86
N LEU A 277 -17.17 -5.43 14.72
CA LEU A 277 -18.22 -4.42 14.65
C LEU A 277 -18.15 -3.61 13.33
N MET A 278 -16.98 -3.07 12.98
CA MET A 278 -16.83 -2.31 11.74
C MET A 278 -16.98 -3.17 10.49
N SER A 279 -16.63 -4.47 10.58
CA SER A 279 -16.89 -5.41 9.48
C SER A 279 -18.39 -5.50 9.14
N GLY A 280 -19.28 -5.41 10.13
CA GLY A 280 -20.72 -5.35 9.95
C GLY A 280 -21.17 -4.08 9.22
N THR A 281 -20.62 -2.92 9.58
CA THR A 281 -20.89 -1.65 8.89
C THR A 281 -20.51 -1.73 7.41
N VAL A 282 -19.29 -2.19 7.12
CA VAL A 282 -18.81 -2.31 5.73
C VAL A 282 -19.58 -3.40 4.95
N THR A 283 -19.99 -4.47 5.63
CA THR A 283 -20.89 -5.49 5.03
C THR A 283 -22.20 -4.87 4.56
N GLY A 284 -22.83 -4.04 5.38
CA GLY A 284 -24.04 -3.29 5.01
C GLY A 284 -23.82 -2.40 3.77
N MET A 285 -22.69 -1.71 3.72
CA MET A 285 -22.32 -0.86 2.58
C MET A 285 -22.06 -1.67 1.32
N MET A 286 -21.45 -2.86 1.40
CA MET A 286 -21.23 -3.74 0.24
C MET A 286 -22.56 -4.30 -0.28
N LYS A 287 -23.43 -4.79 0.60
CA LYS A 287 -24.75 -5.33 0.25
C LYS A 287 -25.66 -4.30 -0.43
N SER A 288 -25.66 -3.07 0.03
CA SER A 288 -26.45 -1.96 -0.54
C SER A 288 -25.84 -1.39 -1.83
N GLY A 289 -24.65 -1.81 -2.22
CA GLY A 289 -23.93 -1.26 -3.37
C GLY A 289 -23.24 0.07 -3.13
N LEU A 290 -23.30 0.64 -1.93
CA LEU A 290 -22.66 1.91 -1.58
C LEU A 290 -21.13 1.85 -1.74
N MET A 291 -20.50 0.72 -1.40
CA MET A 291 -19.05 0.55 -1.60
C MET A 291 -18.65 0.62 -3.08
N ASN A 292 -19.49 0.10 -4.00
CA ASN A 292 -19.21 0.21 -5.43
C ASN A 292 -19.26 1.68 -5.89
N GLN A 293 -20.26 2.45 -5.42
CA GLN A 293 -20.40 3.88 -5.75
C GLN A 293 -19.20 4.69 -5.23
N ILE A 294 -18.80 4.45 -3.97
CA ILE A 294 -17.65 5.12 -3.36
C ILE A 294 -16.38 4.83 -4.15
N LEU A 295 -16.12 3.56 -4.47
CA LEU A 295 -14.92 3.17 -5.21
C LEU A 295 -14.89 3.82 -6.61
N GLN A 296 -15.98 3.76 -7.36
CA GLN A 296 -16.07 4.36 -8.69
C GLN A 296 -15.87 5.87 -8.67
N ASN A 297 -16.48 6.56 -7.68
CA ASN A 297 -16.29 7.99 -7.49
C ASN A 297 -14.83 8.32 -7.16
N SER A 298 -14.22 7.56 -6.25
CA SER A 298 -12.81 7.74 -5.88
C SER A 298 -11.87 7.53 -7.07
N ILE A 299 -12.09 6.50 -7.88
CA ILE A 299 -11.32 6.22 -9.09
C ILE A 299 -11.38 7.42 -10.04
N LYS A 300 -12.59 7.96 -10.30
CA LYS A 300 -12.77 9.12 -11.18
C LYS A 300 -12.03 10.35 -10.66
N ILE A 301 -12.22 10.68 -9.37
CA ILE A 301 -11.57 11.85 -8.74
C ILE A 301 -10.05 11.74 -8.80
N TYR A 302 -9.50 10.58 -8.42
CA TYR A 302 -8.05 10.39 -8.44
C TYR A 302 -7.46 10.32 -9.85
N ALA A 303 -8.18 9.78 -10.82
CA ALA A 303 -7.78 9.81 -12.22
C ALA A 303 -7.68 11.25 -12.76
N ASP A 304 -8.66 12.09 -12.43
CA ASP A 304 -8.66 13.49 -12.84
C ASP A 304 -7.54 14.29 -12.15
N ARG A 305 -7.31 14.06 -10.85
CA ARG A 305 -6.18 14.65 -10.10
C ARG A 305 -4.83 14.21 -10.67
N MET A 306 -4.65 12.91 -10.93
CA MET A 306 -3.41 12.35 -11.48
C MET A 306 -3.07 13.00 -12.81
N ARG A 307 -4.03 13.04 -13.75
CA ARG A 307 -3.87 13.66 -15.06
C ARG A 307 -3.47 15.13 -14.92
N ALA A 308 -4.23 15.93 -14.17
CA ALA A 308 -3.99 17.35 -14.02
C ALA A 308 -2.60 17.64 -13.41
N VAL A 309 -2.17 16.85 -12.41
CA VAL A 309 -0.85 17.01 -11.79
C VAL A 309 0.27 16.61 -12.74
N VAL A 310 0.13 15.49 -13.46
CA VAL A 310 1.14 15.05 -14.45
C VAL A 310 1.28 16.08 -15.56
N ASP A 311 0.18 16.60 -16.11
CA ASP A 311 0.18 17.62 -17.16
C ASP A 311 0.95 18.88 -16.71
N VAL A 312 0.72 19.34 -15.49
CA VAL A 312 1.43 20.49 -14.91
C VAL A 312 2.92 20.20 -14.76
N LEU A 313 3.29 19.07 -14.19
CA LEU A 313 4.69 18.74 -13.94
C LEU A 313 5.47 18.54 -15.24
N GLN A 314 4.93 17.78 -16.19
CA GLN A 314 5.59 17.54 -17.50
C GLN A 314 5.74 18.82 -18.32
N SER A 315 4.82 19.77 -18.18
CA SER A 315 4.88 21.05 -18.92
C SER A 315 5.82 22.08 -18.31
N ASN A 316 6.15 21.99 -17.02
CA ASN A 316 6.79 23.08 -16.29
C ASN A 316 8.10 22.71 -15.57
N LEU A 317 8.35 21.41 -15.32
CA LEU A 317 9.63 20.95 -14.77
C LEU A 317 10.76 21.05 -15.82
N PRO A 318 12.04 21.09 -15.39
CA PRO A 318 13.18 21.01 -16.31
C PRO A 318 13.08 19.76 -17.20
N SER A 319 13.48 19.88 -18.47
CA SER A 319 13.40 18.77 -19.44
C SER A 319 14.28 17.56 -19.10
N SER A 320 15.27 17.74 -18.24
CA SER A 320 16.10 16.66 -17.68
C SER A 320 15.44 15.90 -16.53
N TRP A 321 14.35 16.43 -15.97
CA TRP A 321 13.58 15.75 -14.93
C TRP A 321 12.48 14.90 -15.57
N SER A 322 12.20 13.74 -15.01
CA SER A 322 11.18 12.84 -15.52
C SER A 322 10.13 12.51 -14.47
N VAL A 323 8.88 12.47 -14.91
CA VAL A 323 7.73 11.99 -14.18
C VAL A 323 6.89 11.12 -15.10
N ASP A 324 6.68 9.87 -14.70
CA ASP A 324 5.79 8.96 -15.43
C ASP A 324 4.33 9.24 -15.07
N HIS A 325 3.42 8.76 -15.92
CA HIS A 325 1.98 8.80 -15.68
C HIS A 325 1.51 7.44 -15.15
N PRO A 326 1.41 7.24 -13.81
CA PRO A 326 0.91 5.99 -13.25
C PRO A 326 -0.54 5.72 -13.67
N GLY A 327 -0.84 4.45 -13.97
CA GLY A 327 -2.20 4.03 -14.31
C GLY A 327 -3.15 3.94 -13.12
N GLY A 328 -2.71 4.30 -11.92
CA GLY A 328 -3.50 4.22 -10.69
C GLY A 328 -2.71 4.59 -9.44
N GLY A 329 -3.27 4.30 -8.27
CA GLY A 329 -2.63 4.58 -6.98
C GLY A 329 -2.59 6.06 -6.61
N TYR A 330 -1.68 6.44 -5.73
CA TYR A 330 -1.65 7.79 -5.15
C TYR A 330 -0.41 8.60 -5.50
N PHE A 331 0.65 7.96 -6.02
CA PHE A 331 1.98 8.55 -5.98
C PHE A 331 2.57 8.78 -7.35
N LEU A 332 3.29 9.89 -7.44
CA LEU A 332 4.18 10.25 -8.52
C LEU A 332 5.60 10.26 -8.00
N TRP A 333 6.50 9.65 -8.75
CA TRP A 333 7.92 9.62 -8.48
C TRP A 333 8.64 10.49 -9.50
N ILE A 334 9.35 11.50 -9.02
CA ILE A 334 10.06 12.44 -9.86
C ILE A 334 11.56 12.09 -9.80
N ASN A 335 12.13 11.76 -10.93
CA ASN A 335 13.57 11.55 -11.10
C ASN A 335 14.22 12.80 -11.66
N THR A 336 15.39 13.16 -11.16
CA THR A 336 16.12 14.35 -11.57
C THR A 336 17.57 14.02 -11.94
N ASP A 337 18.21 14.93 -12.66
CA ASP A 337 19.64 14.91 -12.97
C ASP A 337 20.51 15.51 -11.86
N VAL A 338 19.89 16.07 -10.81
CA VAL A 338 20.59 16.61 -9.63
C VAL A 338 20.97 15.46 -8.70
N PRO A 339 22.26 15.24 -8.40
CA PRO A 339 22.70 14.06 -7.64
C PRO A 339 22.16 13.97 -6.20
N ASP A 340 21.90 15.11 -5.56
CA ASP A 340 21.39 15.18 -4.18
C ASP A 340 20.44 16.37 -4.03
N LEU A 341 19.17 16.09 -3.81
CA LEU A 341 18.10 17.07 -3.61
C LEU A 341 17.87 17.46 -2.14
N THR A 342 18.67 16.95 -1.20
CA THR A 342 18.41 17.16 0.23
C THR A 342 18.32 18.64 0.60
N SER A 343 19.24 19.47 0.07
CA SER A 343 19.23 20.92 0.32
C SER A 343 18.05 21.62 -0.33
N PHE A 344 17.71 21.24 -1.56
CA PHE A 344 16.52 21.75 -2.26
C PHE A 344 15.22 21.42 -1.53
N ILE A 345 15.04 20.18 -1.08
CA ILE A 345 13.83 19.75 -0.36
C ILE A 345 13.68 20.53 0.96
N LYS A 346 14.76 20.73 1.72
CA LYS A 346 14.74 21.54 2.94
C LYS A 346 14.39 23.00 2.66
N TRP A 347 14.99 23.59 1.62
CA TRP A 347 14.67 24.96 1.19
C TRP A 347 13.22 25.10 0.73
N LEU A 348 12.72 24.12 -0.03
CA LEU A 348 11.32 24.07 -0.47
C LEU A 348 10.34 24.09 0.72
N GLU A 349 10.64 23.34 1.77
CA GLU A 349 9.85 23.32 3.01
C GLU A 349 9.96 24.64 3.77
N SER A 350 11.18 25.15 3.98
CA SER A 350 11.41 26.36 4.80
C SER A 350 10.90 27.64 4.12
N GLU A 351 11.24 27.84 2.84
CA GLU A 351 11.00 29.11 2.14
C GLU A 351 9.70 29.12 1.34
N LYS A 352 9.31 27.98 0.73
CA LYS A 352 8.14 27.91 -0.16
C LYS A 352 6.93 27.25 0.51
N LYS A 353 7.11 26.69 1.72
CA LYS A 353 6.04 25.99 2.46
C LYS A 353 5.42 24.83 1.66
N ILE A 354 6.25 24.13 0.89
CA ILE A 354 5.87 22.94 0.13
C ILE A 354 6.68 21.76 0.64
N VAL A 355 5.99 20.70 1.07
CA VAL A 355 6.60 19.51 1.64
C VAL A 355 6.44 18.35 0.67
N VAL A 356 7.58 17.81 0.22
CA VAL A 356 7.66 16.60 -0.62
C VAL A 356 8.45 15.52 0.11
N MET A 357 8.27 14.27 -0.26
CA MET A 357 9.01 13.16 0.36
C MET A 357 10.28 12.87 -0.43
N GLY A 358 11.45 13.16 0.13
CA GLY A 358 12.73 12.81 -0.49
C GLY A 358 12.86 11.31 -0.71
N GLY A 359 13.38 10.91 -1.86
CA GLY A 359 13.46 9.50 -2.25
C GLY A 359 14.30 8.63 -1.31
N HIS A 360 15.32 9.21 -0.70
CA HIS A 360 16.17 8.54 0.28
C HIS A 360 15.39 8.02 1.52
N LEU A 361 14.23 8.60 1.84
CA LEU A 361 13.39 8.14 2.95
C LEU A 361 12.67 6.80 2.65
N ALA A 362 12.56 6.43 1.38
CA ALA A 362 12.01 5.14 0.96
C ALA A 362 13.11 4.11 0.64
N ALA A 363 14.37 4.51 0.72
CA ALA A 363 15.50 3.64 0.44
C ALA A 363 15.74 2.65 1.59
N SER A 364 16.03 1.40 1.24
CA SER A 364 16.51 0.37 2.16
C SER A 364 18.03 0.21 2.08
N LYS A 365 18.67 0.80 1.06
CA LYS A 365 20.12 0.91 0.91
C LYS A 365 20.54 2.36 1.21
N GLU A 366 21.65 2.54 1.90
CA GLU A 366 22.19 3.87 2.18
C GLU A 366 22.57 4.63 0.91
N ASN A 367 22.42 5.94 0.95
CA ASN A 367 22.79 6.87 -0.14
C ASN A 367 22.08 6.65 -1.49
N CYS A 368 20.97 5.90 -1.54
CA CYS A 368 20.17 5.73 -2.72
C CYS A 368 19.06 6.79 -2.83
N PHE A 369 18.62 7.07 -4.07
CA PHE A 369 17.46 7.91 -4.41
C PHE A 369 17.48 9.34 -3.86
N LYS A 370 18.67 9.90 -3.60
CA LYS A 370 18.82 11.31 -3.20
C LYS A 370 18.47 12.28 -4.33
N ASN A 371 18.51 11.80 -5.57
CA ASN A 371 18.13 12.49 -6.79
C ASN A 371 16.64 12.39 -7.12
N CYS A 372 15.84 11.84 -6.23
CA CYS A 372 14.41 11.59 -6.45
C CYS A 372 13.55 12.15 -5.32
N PHE A 373 12.28 12.42 -5.61
CA PHE A 373 11.28 12.68 -4.57
C PHE A 373 9.90 12.18 -5.01
N ARG A 374 9.03 11.95 -4.01
CA ARG A 374 7.65 11.50 -4.22
C ARG A 374 6.67 12.61 -3.85
N ILE A 375 5.61 12.73 -4.66
CA ILE A 375 4.41 13.49 -4.30
C ILE A 375 3.17 12.60 -4.30
N SER A 376 2.12 13.02 -3.60
CA SER A 376 0.83 12.35 -3.49
C SER A 376 -0.29 13.22 -4.03
N ILE A 377 -1.20 12.61 -4.80
CA ILE A 377 -2.42 13.28 -5.31
C ILE A 377 -3.64 13.06 -4.42
N ALA A 378 -3.49 12.35 -3.29
CA ALA A 378 -4.63 11.81 -2.56
C ALA A 378 -5.33 12.85 -1.67
N TYR A 379 -4.58 13.73 -1.01
CA TYR A 379 -5.05 14.52 0.11
C TYR A 379 -5.83 15.79 -0.30
N TYR A 380 -5.25 16.60 -1.18
CA TYR A 380 -5.86 17.86 -1.60
C TYR A 380 -6.78 17.69 -2.80
N ASP A 381 -7.73 18.63 -2.94
CA ASP A 381 -8.56 18.72 -4.14
C ASP A 381 -7.77 19.22 -5.34
N GLN A 382 -8.24 18.89 -6.53
CA GLN A 382 -7.51 19.15 -7.79
C GLN A 382 -7.04 20.60 -7.93
N PRO A 383 -7.83 21.66 -7.64
CA PRO A 383 -7.34 23.05 -7.78
C PRO A 383 -6.13 23.34 -6.88
N ILE A 384 -6.16 22.85 -5.63
CA ILE A 384 -5.05 23.04 -4.67
C ILE A 384 -3.82 22.24 -5.12
N LEU A 385 -4.00 21.02 -5.63
CA LEU A 385 -2.90 20.20 -6.16
C LEU A 385 -2.23 20.87 -7.36
N VAL A 386 -3.01 21.39 -8.30
CA VAL A 386 -2.51 22.11 -9.49
C VAL A 386 -1.71 23.35 -9.05
N GLU A 387 -2.26 24.16 -8.14
CA GLU A 387 -1.57 25.32 -7.59
C GLU A 387 -0.27 24.95 -6.89
N ALA A 388 -0.29 23.90 -6.06
CA ALA A 388 0.88 23.43 -5.34
C ALA A 388 1.97 22.93 -6.30
N CYS A 389 1.58 22.22 -7.37
CA CYS A 389 2.53 21.74 -8.37
C CYS A 389 3.10 22.86 -9.25
N LEU A 390 2.32 23.87 -9.58
CA LEU A 390 2.82 25.08 -10.26
C LEU A 390 3.85 25.82 -9.38
N LYS A 391 3.52 26.05 -8.11
CA LYS A 391 4.46 26.64 -7.13
C LYS A 391 5.73 25.80 -6.96
N LEU A 392 5.63 24.46 -6.98
CA LEU A 392 6.78 23.56 -6.95
C LEU A 392 7.67 23.75 -8.18
N CYS A 393 7.07 23.82 -9.38
CA CYS A 393 7.81 24.04 -10.62
C CYS A 393 8.52 25.41 -10.67
N ASP A 394 7.85 26.47 -10.21
CA ASP A 394 8.45 27.79 -10.14
C ASP A 394 9.57 27.84 -9.08
N ALA A 395 9.35 27.22 -7.92
CA ALA A 395 10.38 27.10 -6.89
C ALA A 395 11.62 26.32 -7.38
N THR A 396 11.43 25.30 -8.22
CA THR A 396 12.53 24.57 -8.86
C THR A 396 13.38 25.50 -9.73
N LYS A 397 12.74 26.31 -10.59
CA LYS A 397 13.44 27.31 -11.41
C LYS A 397 14.18 28.34 -10.56
N ASP A 398 13.51 28.88 -9.53
CA ASP A 398 14.11 29.87 -8.62
C ASP A 398 15.39 29.31 -7.96
N TYR A 399 15.31 28.11 -7.35
CA TYR A 399 16.41 27.52 -6.61
C TYR A 399 17.64 27.25 -7.50
N PHE A 400 17.43 26.62 -8.65
CA PHE A 400 18.55 26.25 -9.53
C PHE A 400 19.11 27.43 -10.32
N ASN A 401 18.32 28.50 -10.58
CA ASN A 401 18.85 29.75 -11.12
C ASN A 401 19.66 30.54 -10.09
N MET A 402 19.36 30.42 -8.78
CA MET A 402 20.12 31.08 -7.71
C MET A 402 21.44 30.38 -7.41
N THR A 403 21.56 29.09 -7.74
CA THR A 403 22.72 28.25 -7.41
C THR A 403 23.63 27.99 -8.61
N SER A 404 23.26 28.47 -9.82
CA SER A 404 24.04 28.46 -11.05
C SER A 404 24.93 29.72 -11.13
#